data_c6fd809d6543c376dedc12b71594b83c
#
_entry.id   c6fd809d6543c376dedc12b71594b83c
#
_cell.length_a   1.000
_cell.length_b   1.000
_cell.length_c   1.000
_cell.angle_alpha   90.00
_cell.angle_beta   90.00
_cell.angle_gamma   90.00
#
_symmetry.space_group_name_H-M   'P 1'
#
loop_
_entity.id
_entity.type
_entity.pdbx_description
1 polymer ?
#
loop_
_entity_poly.entity_id
_entity_poly.type
_entity_poly.pdbx_seq_one_letter_code
_entity_poly.pdbx_strand_id
1 'polypeptide(L)'
;VSLILHLLKGEKELLVTNSALDNVVEECLPLASLLEEVSSFPHKLEEMFLLQKKLNDSTNGKNWELCINKFGKEINWLRCIHMEVAELIESTPWKHWKNINSEPDMNNIHVELVDIWHFLMSYILQETNVPKAVSLVNTHCIYEAAKDVDVNLMVKEAEKLSYISLAIDTGNMPSFSGIERFIDQFFRCCKISGLSFMWLQKLYIGKNCLNQFRQDNGYKEGHYIKVWNGNEDN
;
A
#
# COMPACT_ATOMS: atom_id res chain seq x y z
N VAL A 1 -22.79 15.16 -19.65
CA VAL A 1 -22.46 14.61 -18.28
C VAL A 1 -23.74 14.37 -17.50
N SER A 2 -24.68 15.34 -17.42
CA SER A 2 -25.97 15.17 -16.71
C SER A 2 -26.85 14.05 -17.29
N LEU A 3 -26.89 13.90 -18.60
CA LEU A 3 -27.68 12.87 -19.30
C LEU A 3 -27.11 11.46 -19.08
N ILE A 4 -25.78 11.34 -19.11
CA ILE A 4 -25.08 10.06 -18.85
C ILE A 4 -25.31 9.61 -17.40
N LEU A 5 -25.29 10.52 -16.42
CA LEU A 5 -25.57 10.21 -15.02
C LEU A 5 -27.02 9.76 -14.76
N HIS A 6 -28.00 10.27 -15.53
CA HIS A 6 -29.38 9.81 -15.46
C HIS A 6 -29.58 8.41 -16.05
N LEU A 7 -28.92 8.11 -17.17
CA LEU A 7 -28.93 6.79 -17.79
C LEU A 7 -28.31 5.72 -16.90
N LEU A 8 -27.22 6.06 -16.20
CA LEU A 8 -26.52 5.16 -15.29
C LEU A 8 -27.27 4.88 -13.98
N LYS A 9 -28.23 5.74 -13.58
CA LYS A 9 -29.09 5.55 -12.40
C LYS A 9 -30.29 4.64 -12.62
N GLY A 10 -30.44 4.05 -13.79
CA GLY A 10 -31.48 3.05 -14.07
C GLY A 10 -32.89 3.61 -14.24
N GLU A 11 -33.03 4.92 -14.49
CA GLU A 11 -34.32 5.53 -14.84
C GLU A 11 -34.68 5.17 -16.30
N LYS A 12 -35.30 4.00 -16.48
CA LYS A 12 -35.59 3.36 -17.77
C LYS A 12 -36.77 3.94 -18.57
N GLU A 13 -37.43 5.01 -18.13
CA GLU A 13 -38.73 5.41 -18.70
C GLU A 13 -38.68 6.34 -19.94
N LEU A 14 -37.52 6.64 -20.53
CA LEU A 14 -37.44 7.58 -21.63
C LEU A 14 -36.52 7.15 -22.78
N LEU A 15 -36.45 5.87 -23.17
CA LEU A 15 -35.64 5.48 -24.31
C LEU A 15 -36.35 4.61 -25.33
N VAL A 16 -36.66 5.24 -26.45
CA VAL A 16 -36.94 4.59 -27.71
C VAL A 16 -35.74 3.72 -28.10
N THR A 17 -35.98 2.44 -28.34
CA THR A 17 -35.03 1.43 -28.76
C THR A 17 -34.23 1.88 -29.99
N ASN A 18 -32.97 2.22 -29.79
CA ASN A 18 -32.02 2.48 -30.85
C ASN A 18 -30.73 1.69 -30.54
N SER A 19 -30.42 0.70 -31.35
CA SER A 19 -29.26 -0.19 -31.18
C SER A 19 -27.90 0.55 -31.00
N ALA A 20 -27.81 1.77 -31.49
CA ALA A 20 -26.67 2.64 -31.31
C ALA A 20 -26.55 3.16 -29.86
N LEU A 21 -27.67 3.38 -29.17
CA LEU A 21 -27.70 3.82 -27.77
C LEU A 21 -27.35 2.67 -26.83
N ASP A 22 -27.78 1.44 -27.14
CA ASP A 22 -27.44 0.26 -26.33
C ASP A 22 -25.93 -0.03 -26.38
N ASN A 23 -25.30 0.14 -27.56
CA ASN A 23 -23.84 0.01 -27.69
C ASN A 23 -23.09 1.10 -26.89
N VAL A 24 -23.56 2.35 -26.90
CA VAL A 24 -22.94 3.42 -26.10
C VAL A 24 -23.10 3.17 -24.61
N VAL A 25 -24.22 2.61 -24.16
CA VAL A 25 -24.43 2.24 -22.76
C VAL A 25 -23.50 1.10 -22.36
N GLU A 26 -23.35 0.06 -23.17
CA GLU A 26 -22.43 -1.04 -22.93
C GLU A 26 -20.96 -0.59 -22.86
N GLU A 27 -20.55 0.36 -23.69
CA GLU A 27 -19.21 0.96 -23.64
C GLU A 27 -18.99 1.86 -22.41
N CYS A 28 -20.06 2.52 -21.91
CA CYS A 28 -19.96 3.42 -20.76
C CYS A 28 -20.06 2.74 -19.40
N LEU A 29 -20.68 1.55 -19.30
CA LEU A 29 -20.82 0.81 -18.05
C LEU A 29 -19.48 0.47 -17.37
N PRO A 30 -18.44 -0.02 -18.08
CA PRO A 30 -17.14 -0.28 -17.47
C PRO A 30 -16.47 1.00 -16.94
N LEU A 31 -16.64 2.13 -17.68
CA LEU A 31 -16.10 3.42 -17.28
C LEU A 31 -16.79 3.97 -16.03
N ALA A 32 -18.11 3.81 -15.93
CA ALA A 32 -18.88 4.21 -14.76
C ALA A 32 -18.47 3.41 -13.51
N SER A 33 -18.33 2.09 -13.65
CA SER A 33 -17.83 1.23 -12.56
C SER A 33 -16.43 1.64 -12.10
N LEU A 34 -15.53 1.93 -13.04
CA LEU A 34 -14.18 2.42 -12.73
C LEU A 34 -14.21 3.78 -12.01
N LEU A 35 -15.09 4.71 -12.44
CA LEU A 35 -15.24 6.01 -11.79
C LEU A 35 -15.79 5.90 -10.37
N GLU A 36 -16.75 4.98 -10.12
CA GLU A 36 -17.24 4.69 -8.78
C GLU A 36 -16.16 4.08 -7.90
N GLU A 37 -15.36 3.16 -8.44
CA GLU A 37 -14.24 2.57 -7.72
C GLU A 37 -13.21 3.63 -7.33
N VAL A 38 -12.74 4.44 -8.28
CA VAL A 38 -11.77 5.53 -8.05
C VAL A 38 -12.33 6.58 -7.09
N SER A 39 -13.62 6.92 -7.17
CA SER A 39 -14.26 7.89 -6.26
C SER A 39 -14.28 7.41 -4.80
N SER A 40 -14.15 6.11 -4.57
CA SER A 40 -14.08 5.51 -3.22
C SER A 40 -12.68 5.53 -2.60
N PHE A 41 -11.61 5.81 -3.38
CA PHE A 41 -10.23 5.74 -2.90
C PHE A 41 -9.92 6.68 -1.73
N PRO A 42 -10.38 7.95 -1.71
CA PRO A 42 -10.14 8.84 -0.58
C PRO A 42 -10.69 8.26 0.74
N HIS A 43 -11.88 7.67 0.71
CA HIS A 43 -12.49 7.06 1.90
C HIS A 43 -11.72 5.82 2.37
N LYS A 44 -11.28 4.97 1.43
CA LYS A 44 -10.45 3.79 1.74
C LYS A 44 -9.09 4.18 2.31
N LEU A 45 -8.48 5.24 1.78
CA LEU A 45 -7.23 5.80 2.32
C LEU A 45 -7.43 6.34 3.72
N GLU A 46 -8.52 7.09 3.97
CA GLU A 46 -8.83 7.61 5.28
C GLU A 46 -8.98 6.48 6.31
N GLU A 47 -9.71 5.43 5.97
CA GLU A 47 -9.85 4.23 6.80
C GLU A 47 -8.47 3.62 7.14
N MET A 48 -7.61 3.39 6.13
CA MET A 48 -6.27 2.83 6.35
C MET A 48 -5.42 3.74 7.25
N PHE A 49 -5.40 5.04 7.04
CA PHE A 49 -4.64 5.98 7.87
C PHE A 49 -5.15 6.04 9.31
N LEU A 50 -6.46 5.98 9.54
CA LEU A 50 -7.05 5.91 10.87
C LEU A 50 -6.69 4.61 11.59
N LEU A 51 -6.75 3.48 10.90
CA LEU A 51 -6.33 2.17 11.42
C LEU A 51 -4.82 2.17 11.76
N GLN A 52 -3.98 2.73 10.88
CA GLN A 52 -2.54 2.82 11.12
C GLN A 52 -2.23 3.69 12.33
N LYS A 53 -2.88 4.84 12.44
CA LYS A 53 -2.72 5.70 13.62
C LYS A 53 -3.09 4.98 14.90
N LYS A 54 -4.23 4.27 14.91
CA LYS A 54 -4.67 3.48 16.06
C LYS A 54 -3.65 2.38 16.42
N LEU A 55 -3.12 1.66 15.43
CA LEU A 55 -2.09 0.65 15.64
C LEU A 55 -0.82 1.28 16.25
N ASN A 56 -0.36 2.41 15.72
CA ASN A 56 0.81 3.12 16.24
C ASN A 56 0.58 3.60 17.68
N ASP A 57 -0.59 4.18 17.98
CA ASP A 57 -0.96 4.64 19.35
C ASP A 57 -0.91 3.46 20.35
N SER A 58 -1.41 2.30 19.98
CA SER A 58 -1.40 1.11 20.85
C SER A 58 -0.01 0.53 21.01
N THR A 59 0.75 0.47 19.92
CA THR A 59 2.08 -0.15 19.86
C THR A 59 3.14 0.72 20.48
N ASN A 60 3.20 2.01 20.12
CA ASN A 60 4.30 2.90 20.46
C ASN A 60 3.95 3.93 21.56
N GLY A 61 2.65 4.12 21.86
CA GLY A 61 2.16 5.15 22.78
C GLY A 61 1.73 6.42 22.03
N LYS A 62 1.01 7.32 22.72
CA LYS A 62 0.32 8.45 22.09
C LYS A 62 1.22 9.54 21.48
N ASN A 63 2.51 9.52 21.76
CA ASN A 63 3.45 10.55 21.28
C ASN A 63 4.49 9.95 20.32
N TRP A 64 4.16 8.90 19.64
CA TRP A 64 5.04 8.21 18.71
C TRP A 64 5.48 9.10 17.52
N GLU A 65 4.70 10.14 17.21
CA GLU A 65 5.05 11.13 16.19
C GLU A 65 6.31 11.94 16.56
N LEU A 66 6.72 11.91 17.84
CA LEU A 66 7.99 12.50 18.30
C LEU A 66 9.20 11.56 18.11
N CYS A 67 9.06 10.52 17.30
CA CYS A 67 10.10 9.52 17.00
C CYS A 67 10.59 8.73 18.23
N ILE A 68 9.82 8.69 19.32
CA ILE A 68 10.16 7.95 20.54
C ILE A 68 8.94 7.14 20.99
N ASN A 69 9.13 5.85 21.22
CA ASN A 69 8.07 5.00 21.73
C ASN A 69 7.89 5.13 23.27
N LYS A 70 6.81 4.54 23.78
CA LYS A 70 6.48 4.55 25.23
C LYS A 70 7.54 3.94 26.15
N PHE A 71 8.57 3.28 25.61
CA PHE A 71 9.70 2.69 26.33
C PHE A 71 10.98 3.51 26.18
N GLY A 72 10.91 4.71 25.58
CA GLY A 72 12.05 5.61 25.37
C GLY A 72 12.99 5.19 24.22
N LYS A 73 12.57 4.25 23.35
CA LYS A 73 13.36 3.86 22.18
C LYS A 73 13.01 4.72 20.96
N GLU A 74 14.02 5.07 20.21
CA GLU A 74 13.88 5.74 18.91
C GLU A 74 13.04 4.92 17.94
N ILE A 75 12.13 5.62 17.23
CA ILE A 75 11.36 5.09 16.11
C ILE A 75 11.95 5.66 14.83
N ASN A 76 12.40 4.79 13.93
CA ASN A 76 12.89 5.18 12.62
C ASN A 76 12.13 4.38 11.55
N TRP A 77 11.04 4.98 11.04
CA TRP A 77 10.19 4.38 10.02
C TRP A 77 10.95 4.16 8.69
N LEU A 78 11.87 5.07 8.35
CA LEU A 78 12.66 4.96 7.13
C LEU A 78 13.59 3.75 7.15
N ARG A 79 14.17 3.45 8.32
CA ARG A 79 14.94 2.22 8.52
C ARG A 79 14.06 0.98 8.42
N CYS A 80 12.86 0.99 8.99
CA CYS A 80 11.91 -0.11 8.84
C CYS A 80 11.60 -0.36 7.37
N ILE A 81 11.24 0.68 6.61
CA ILE A 81 10.97 0.57 5.18
C ILE A 81 12.18 -0.02 4.42
N HIS A 82 13.41 0.44 4.73
CA HIS A 82 14.61 -0.08 4.10
C HIS A 82 14.76 -1.59 4.33
N MET A 83 14.45 -2.07 5.53
CA MET A 83 14.53 -3.51 5.85
C MET A 83 13.48 -4.32 5.11
N GLU A 84 12.21 -3.87 5.06
CA GLU A 84 11.15 -4.56 4.31
C GLU A 84 11.43 -4.58 2.80
N VAL A 85 12.07 -3.52 2.26
CA VAL A 85 12.52 -3.53 0.86
C VAL A 85 13.59 -4.61 0.63
N ALA A 86 14.48 -4.83 1.60
CA ALA A 86 15.47 -5.90 1.51
C ALA A 86 14.81 -7.29 1.54
N GLU A 87 13.77 -7.48 2.35
CA GLU A 87 12.98 -8.73 2.42
C GLU A 87 12.17 -8.95 1.13
N LEU A 88 11.62 -7.89 0.55
CA LEU A 88 11.00 -7.94 -0.79
C LEU A 88 11.99 -8.42 -1.85
N ILE A 89 13.20 -7.87 -1.89
CA ILE A 89 14.25 -8.28 -2.85
C ILE A 89 14.64 -9.74 -2.59
N GLU A 90 14.74 -10.17 -1.32
CA GLU A 90 15.08 -11.56 -0.97
C GLU A 90 14.01 -12.57 -1.45
N SER A 91 12.77 -12.13 -1.64
CA SER A 91 11.67 -12.92 -2.21
C SER A 91 11.79 -13.12 -3.73
N THR A 92 12.82 -12.56 -4.37
CA THR A 92 13.12 -12.71 -5.80
C THR A 92 14.34 -13.60 -6.05
N PRO A 93 14.50 -14.19 -7.23
CA PRO A 93 15.70 -14.96 -7.59
C PRO A 93 16.89 -14.05 -7.97
N TRP A 94 17.19 -13.02 -7.17
CA TRP A 94 18.26 -12.05 -7.46
C TRP A 94 19.67 -12.63 -7.34
N LYS A 95 19.83 -13.74 -6.60
CA LYS A 95 21.14 -14.37 -6.35
C LYS A 95 21.63 -15.12 -7.58
N HIS A 96 22.39 -14.46 -8.45
CA HIS A 96 22.91 -15.04 -9.70
C HIS A 96 23.81 -16.28 -9.51
N TRP A 97 24.30 -16.54 -8.30
CA TRP A 97 25.14 -17.70 -7.95
C TRP A 97 24.40 -18.88 -7.33
N LYS A 98 23.08 -18.76 -7.11
CA LYS A 98 22.30 -19.77 -6.39
C LYS A 98 20.95 -19.96 -7.06
N ASN A 99 20.62 -21.22 -7.37
CA ASN A 99 19.29 -21.61 -7.84
C ASN A 99 18.74 -20.74 -9.00
N ILE A 100 19.45 -20.76 -10.14
CA ILE A 100 19.18 -19.93 -11.32
C ILE A 100 17.78 -20.13 -11.94
N ASN A 101 17.08 -21.20 -11.58
CA ASN A 101 15.74 -21.54 -12.09
C ASN A 101 14.66 -21.31 -11.02
N SER A 102 14.95 -20.60 -9.93
CA SER A 102 13.92 -20.32 -8.93
C SER A 102 12.96 -19.23 -9.46
N GLU A 103 11.68 -19.42 -9.14
CA GLU A 103 10.65 -18.43 -9.40
C GLU A 103 10.56 -17.44 -8.23
N PRO A 104 10.09 -16.20 -8.46
CA PRO A 104 9.84 -15.25 -7.40
C PRO A 104 8.66 -15.71 -6.52
N ASP A 105 8.75 -15.49 -5.23
CA ASP A 105 7.60 -15.65 -4.32
C ASP A 105 6.70 -14.41 -4.39
N MET A 106 5.78 -14.40 -5.34
CA MET A 106 4.87 -13.27 -5.56
C MET A 106 3.96 -13.00 -4.36
N ASN A 107 3.59 -14.04 -3.59
CA ASN A 107 2.77 -13.85 -2.39
C ASN A 107 3.56 -13.09 -1.32
N ASN A 108 4.81 -13.50 -1.07
CA ASN A 108 5.65 -12.81 -0.11
C ASN A 108 6.01 -11.39 -0.58
N ILE A 109 6.28 -11.18 -1.87
CA ILE A 109 6.49 -9.84 -2.45
C ILE A 109 5.31 -8.90 -2.13
N HIS A 110 4.07 -9.38 -2.25
CA HIS A 110 2.90 -8.58 -1.90
C HIS A 110 2.78 -8.33 -0.39
N VAL A 111 3.17 -9.30 0.45
CA VAL A 111 3.22 -9.14 1.91
C VAL A 111 4.23 -8.04 2.28
N GLU A 112 5.44 -8.09 1.72
CA GLU A 112 6.48 -7.08 2.00
C GLU A 112 6.07 -5.67 1.51
N LEU A 113 5.38 -5.58 0.38
CA LEU A 113 4.79 -4.29 -0.06
C LEU A 113 3.76 -3.76 0.94
N VAL A 114 2.97 -4.64 1.58
CA VAL A 114 2.03 -4.24 2.63
C VAL A 114 2.77 -3.79 3.88
N ASP A 115 3.85 -4.44 4.27
CA ASP A 115 4.67 -4.04 5.43
C ASP A 115 5.38 -2.70 5.16
N ILE A 116 5.92 -2.49 3.95
CA ILE A 116 6.41 -1.18 3.51
C ILE A 116 5.29 -0.12 3.62
N TRP A 117 4.06 -0.46 3.21
CA TRP A 117 2.93 0.46 3.28
C TRP A 117 2.56 0.85 4.71
N HIS A 118 2.57 -0.09 5.66
CA HIS A 118 2.40 0.20 7.09
C HIS A 118 3.40 1.25 7.59
N PHE A 119 4.68 1.09 7.26
CA PHE A 119 5.73 2.01 7.71
C PHE A 119 5.70 3.34 6.94
N LEU A 120 5.38 3.32 5.65
CA LEU A 120 5.24 4.54 4.85
C LEU A 120 4.06 5.40 5.35
N MET A 121 2.91 4.80 5.65
CA MET A 121 1.79 5.52 6.26
C MET A 121 2.18 6.09 7.63
N SER A 122 2.93 5.35 8.44
CA SER A 122 3.41 5.83 9.73
C SER A 122 4.34 7.03 9.57
N TYR A 123 5.24 6.99 8.60
CA TYR A 123 6.13 8.11 8.28
C TYR A 123 5.35 9.33 7.78
N ILE A 124 4.37 9.15 6.89
CA ILE A 124 3.51 10.24 6.42
C ILE A 124 2.71 10.86 7.58
N LEU A 125 2.17 10.05 8.49
CA LEU A 125 1.42 10.53 9.66
C LEU A 125 2.30 11.24 10.69
N GLN A 126 3.58 10.88 10.79
CA GLN A 126 4.56 11.60 11.61
C GLN A 126 4.75 13.03 11.12
N GLU A 127 4.76 13.25 9.82
CA GLU A 127 4.99 14.55 9.18
C GLU A 127 3.69 15.35 8.92
N THR A 128 2.51 14.69 9.00
CA THR A 128 1.23 15.29 8.61
C THR A 128 0.08 14.81 9.51
N ASN A 129 -1.15 15.15 9.11
CA ASN A 129 -2.38 14.60 9.70
C ASN A 129 -3.15 13.77 8.66
N VAL A 130 -4.16 13.01 9.10
CA VAL A 130 -4.95 12.10 8.24
C VAL A 130 -5.52 12.80 7.00
N PRO A 131 -6.23 13.94 7.07
CA PRO A 131 -6.75 14.59 5.88
C PRO A 131 -5.68 14.98 4.85
N LYS A 132 -4.53 15.47 5.32
CA LYS A 132 -3.41 15.85 4.45
C LYS A 132 -2.72 14.62 3.87
N ALA A 133 -2.56 13.54 4.63
CA ALA A 133 -2.04 12.26 4.17
C ALA A 133 -2.91 11.68 3.04
N VAL A 134 -4.23 11.67 3.21
CA VAL A 134 -5.18 11.25 2.16
C VAL A 134 -5.02 12.09 0.89
N SER A 135 -4.94 13.42 1.04
CA SER A 135 -4.77 14.32 -0.10
C SER A 135 -3.46 14.07 -0.86
N LEU A 136 -2.35 13.79 -0.15
CA LEU A 136 -1.06 13.50 -0.75
C LEU A 136 -1.04 12.18 -1.52
N VAL A 137 -1.74 11.16 -1.02
CA VAL A 137 -1.68 9.80 -1.57
C VAL A 137 -2.71 9.56 -2.66
N ASN A 138 -3.87 10.20 -2.59
CA ASN A 138 -5.05 9.86 -3.41
C ASN A 138 -4.78 9.81 -4.93
N THR A 139 -3.97 10.71 -5.46
CA THR A 139 -3.67 10.76 -6.90
C THR A 139 -2.76 9.62 -7.37
N HIS A 140 -1.99 9.03 -6.47
CA HIS A 140 -1.06 7.94 -6.76
C HIS A 140 -1.73 6.55 -6.77
N CYS A 141 -2.95 6.44 -6.21
CA CYS A 141 -3.70 5.18 -6.17
C CYS A 141 -4.31 4.79 -7.52
N ILE A 142 -4.35 5.71 -8.49
CA ILE A 142 -5.00 5.54 -9.80
C ILE A 142 -3.97 4.98 -10.77
N TYR A 143 -3.87 3.65 -10.83
CA TYR A 143 -3.00 2.94 -11.77
C TYR A 143 -3.59 1.58 -12.14
N GLU A 144 -3.21 1.09 -13.31
CA GLU A 144 -3.49 -0.29 -13.71
C GLU A 144 -2.30 -1.17 -13.31
N ALA A 145 -2.57 -2.22 -12.52
CA ALA A 145 -1.56 -3.18 -12.10
C ALA A 145 -1.08 -4.03 -13.30
N ALA A 146 0.22 -4.33 -13.35
CA ALA A 146 0.78 -5.14 -14.42
C ALA A 146 0.18 -6.55 -14.41
N LYS A 147 -0.11 -7.08 -15.59
CA LYS A 147 -0.55 -8.48 -15.77
C LYS A 147 0.63 -9.42 -15.77
N ASP A 148 1.74 -8.98 -16.39
CA ASP A 148 2.99 -9.73 -16.45
C ASP A 148 4.04 -8.98 -15.63
N VAL A 149 4.71 -9.67 -14.71
CA VAL A 149 5.67 -9.09 -13.78
C VAL A 149 7.09 -9.25 -14.35
N ASP A 150 7.74 -8.12 -14.61
CA ASP A 150 9.19 -8.11 -14.87
C ASP A 150 9.94 -8.03 -13.52
N VAL A 151 10.43 -9.17 -13.06
CA VAL A 151 11.13 -9.30 -11.77
C VAL A 151 12.39 -8.43 -11.71
N ASN A 152 13.16 -8.32 -12.81
CA ASN A 152 14.37 -7.51 -12.83
C ASN A 152 14.05 -6.01 -12.73
N LEU A 153 12.98 -5.58 -13.39
CA LEU A 153 12.48 -4.21 -13.25
C LEU A 153 11.97 -3.95 -11.84
N MET A 154 11.25 -4.91 -11.25
CA MET A 154 10.73 -4.79 -9.89
C MET A 154 11.85 -4.65 -8.86
N VAL A 155 12.92 -5.45 -8.94
CA VAL A 155 14.09 -5.31 -8.07
C VAL A 155 14.71 -3.93 -8.19
N LYS A 156 14.91 -3.42 -9.42
CA LYS A 156 15.46 -2.08 -9.66
C LYS A 156 14.57 -0.96 -9.08
N GLU A 157 13.26 -1.11 -9.15
CA GLU A 157 12.35 -0.11 -8.58
C GLU A 157 12.30 -0.23 -7.04
N ALA A 158 12.42 -1.42 -6.47
CA ALA A 158 12.59 -1.61 -5.04
C ALA A 158 13.90 -1.00 -4.52
N GLU A 159 15.02 -1.18 -5.23
CA GLU A 159 16.30 -0.51 -4.91
C GLU A 159 16.19 1.02 -4.88
N LYS A 160 15.41 1.62 -5.79
CA LYS A 160 15.14 3.07 -5.76
C LYS A 160 14.33 3.47 -4.53
N LEU A 161 13.35 2.66 -4.12
CA LEU A 161 12.58 2.89 -2.90
C LEU A 161 13.49 2.89 -1.67
N SER A 162 14.39 1.90 -1.58
CA SER A 162 15.44 1.82 -0.55
C SER A 162 16.35 3.04 -0.57
N TYR A 163 16.80 3.48 -1.76
CA TYR A 163 17.63 4.69 -1.90
C TYR A 163 16.91 5.95 -1.37
N ILE A 164 15.62 6.13 -1.69
CA ILE A 164 14.85 7.28 -1.23
C ILE A 164 14.78 7.27 0.30
N SER A 165 14.49 6.12 0.93
CA SER A 165 14.41 6.01 2.39
C SER A 165 15.73 6.38 3.06
N LEU A 166 16.85 5.87 2.57
CA LEU A 166 18.17 6.18 3.09
C LEU A 166 18.59 7.64 2.84
N ALA A 167 18.23 8.20 1.67
CA ALA A 167 18.55 9.59 1.34
C ALA A 167 17.81 10.59 2.25
N ILE A 168 16.56 10.28 2.63
CA ILE A 168 15.83 11.09 3.60
C ILE A 168 16.42 10.92 5.00
N ASP A 169 16.65 9.69 5.45
CA ASP A 169 17.17 9.35 6.78
C ASP A 169 18.55 9.98 7.05
N THR A 170 19.40 10.05 6.03
CA THR A 170 20.73 10.66 6.12
C THR A 170 20.76 12.18 5.86
N GLY A 171 19.60 12.81 5.61
CA GLY A 171 19.49 14.25 5.33
C GLY A 171 19.95 14.67 3.92
N ASN A 172 20.24 13.72 3.02
CA ASN A 172 20.62 14.01 1.63
C ASN A 172 19.42 14.35 0.74
N MET A 173 18.18 14.16 1.24
CA MET A 173 16.94 14.54 0.59
C MET A 173 16.02 15.20 1.61
N PRO A 174 15.43 16.39 1.32
CA PRO A 174 14.48 17.04 2.21
C PRO A 174 13.23 16.19 2.44
N SER A 175 12.75 16.07 3.68
CA SER A 175 11.59 15.25 4.04
C SER A 175 10.37 15.55 3.17
N PHE A 176 10.01 16.82 3.00
CA PHE A 176 8.81 17.21 2.27
C PHE A 176 8.81 16.78 0.79
N SER A 177 9.87 17.09 0.03
CA SER A 177 9.99 16.62 -1.36
C SER A 177 10.28 15.13 -1.47
N GLY A 178 10.82 14.55 -0.42
CA GLY A 178 11.07 13.12 -0.29
C GLY A 178 9.79 12.31 -0.15
N ILE A 179 8.82 12.78 0.62
CA ILE A 179 7.54 12.10 0.82
C ILE A 179 6.80 11.86 -0.50
N GLU A 180 6.65 12.90 -1.34
CA GLU A 180 5.97 12.76 -2.63
C GLU A 180 6.68 11.75 -3.54
N ARG A 181 8.01 11.82 -3.62
CA ARG A 181 8.82 10.85 -4.37
C ARG A 181 8.70 9.44 -3.82
N PHE A 182 8.61 9.33 -2.50
CA PHE A 182 8.46 8.03 -1.83
C PHE A 182 7.11 7.40 -2.16
N ILE A 183 6.03 8.16 -2.08
CA ILE A 183 4.68 7.73 -2.43
C ILE A 183 4.64 7.28 -3.90
N ASP A 184 5.16 8.10 -4.82
CA ASP A 184 5.21 7.78 -6.25
C ASP A 184 5.99 6.48 -6.51
N GLN A 185 7.17 6.33 -5.91
CA GLN A 185 8.00 5.15 -6.07
C GLN A 185 7.35 3.90 -5.47
N PHE A 186 6.67 4.02 -4.33
CA PHE A 186 5.94 2.91 -3.71
C PHE A 186 4.82 2.39 -4.62
N PHE A 187 3.96 3.28 -5.12
CA PHE A 187 2.88 2.87 -6.03
C PHE A 187 3.40 2.38 -7.38
N ARG A 188 4.58 2.84 -7.80
CA ARG A 188 5.28 2.26 -8.95
C ARG A 188 5.69 0.81 -8.68
N CYS A 189 6.20 0.49 -7.49
CA CYS A 189 6.50 -0.89 -7.11
C CYS A 189 5.23 -1.75 -7.08
N CYS A 190 4.14 -1.26 -6.48
CA CYS A 190 2.84 -1.94 -6.50
C CYS A 190 2.35 -2.23 -7.93
N LYS A 191 2.39 -1.22 -8.82
CA LYS A 191 2.00 -1.37 -10.22
C LYS A 191 2.78 -2.48 -10.92
N ILE A 192 4.10 -2.48 -10.79
CA ILE A 192 5.00 -3.43 -11.49
C ILE A 192 4.86 -4.85 -10.93
N SER A 193 4.62 -4.99 -9.60
CA SER A 193 4.40 -6.30 -8.96
C SER A 193 3.01 -6.89 -9.23
N GLY A 194 2.13 -6.19 -9.96
CA GLY A 194 0.77 -6.64 -10.20
C GLY A 194 -0.20 -6.41 -9.02
N LEU A 195 0.23 -5.66 -8.00
CA LEU A 195 -0.59 -5.34 -6.82
C LEU A 195 -1.47 -4.12 -7.09
N SER A 196 -2.77 -4.33 -7.31
CA SER A 196 -3.73 -3.22 -7.47
C SER A 196 -4.00 -2.52 -6.13
N PHE A 197 -4.44 -1.25 -6.17
CA PHE A 197 -4.80 -0.51 -4.95
C PHE A 197 -5.88 -1.22 -4.12
N MET A 198 -6.90 -1.80 -4.77
CA MET A 198 -7.96 -2.53 -4.08
C MET A 198 -7.43 -3.79 -3.38
N TRP A 199 -6.45 -4.46 -3.99
CA TRP A 199 -5.82 -5.63 -3.38
C TRP A 199 -4.87 -5.23 -2.24
N LEU A 200 -4.10 -4.15 -2.43
CA LEU A 200 -3.29 -3.55 -1.36
C LEU A 200 -4.13 -3.21 -0.13
N GLN A 201 -5.30 -2.57 -0.30
CA GLN A 201 -6.21 -2.25 0.81
C GLN A 201 -6.67 -3.51 1.55
N LYS A 202 -7.08 -4.56 0.82
CA LYS A 202 -7.55 -5.81 1.44
C LYS A 202 -6.45 -6.47 2.27
N LEU A 203 -5.26 -6.60 1.70
CA LEU A 203 -4.10 -7.19 2.38
C LEU A 203 -3.70 -6.34 3.59
N TYR A 204 -3.68 -5.00 3.45
CA TYR A 204 -3.40 -4.08 4.55
C TYR A 204 -4.36 -4.26 5.73
N ILE A 205 -5.66 -4.32 5.49
CA ILE A 205 -6.65 -4.51 6.56
C ILE A 205 -6.41 -5.84 7.28
N GLY A 206 -6.19 -6.94 6.53
CA GLY A 206 -5.87 -8.24 7.11
C GLY A 206 -4.61 -8.20 7.97
N LYS A 207 -3.53 -7.62 7.45
CA LYS A 207 -2.25 -7.48 8.17
C LYS A 207 -2.37 -6.55 9.40
N ASN A 208 -3.14 -5.48 9.30
CA ASN A 208 -3.41 -4.57 10.43
C ASN A 208 -4.14 -5.32 11.57
N CYS A 209 -5.17 -6.10 11.26
CA CYS A 209 -5.85 -6.97 12.23
C CYS A 209 -4.88 -7.98 12.86
N LEU A 210 -4.04 -8.63 12.06
CA LEU A 210 -3.03 -9.57 12.55
C LEU A 210 -2.02 -8.87 13.48
N ASN A 211 -1.52 -7.71 13.09
CA ASN A 211 -0.59 -6.93 13.91
C ASN A 211 -1.22 -6.51 15.25
N GLN A 212 -2.50 -6.09 15.25
CA GLN A 212 -3.21 -5.82 16.50
C GLN A 212 -3.36 -7.08 17.36
N PHE A 213 -3.74 -8.20 16.76
CA PHE A 213 -3.84 -9.49 17.45
C PHE A 213 -2.50 -9.91 18.07
N ARG A 214 -1.40 -9.80 17.34
CA ARG A 214 -0.05 -10.07 17.85
C ARG A 214 0.28 -9.22 19.09
N GLN A 215 -0.04 -7.90 19.05
CA GLN A 215 0.18 -7.01 20.19
C GLN A 215 -0.66 -7.41 21.42
N ASP A 216 -1.91 -7.78 21.21
CA ASP A 216 -2.83 -8.17 22.28
C ASP A 216 -2.46 -9.54 22.90
N ASN A 217 -1.65 -10.35 22.20
CA ASN A 217 -1.23 -11.70 22.62
C ASN A 217 0.26 -11.81 22.98
N GLY A 218 0.88 -10.72 23.43
CA GLY A 218 2.22 -10.76 24.04
C GLY A 218 3.37 -10.77 23.05
N TYR A 219 3.18 -10.18 21.85
CA TYR A 219 4.25 -10.06 20.85
C TYR A 219 5.44 -9.23 21.38
N LYS A 220 5.16 -8.13 22.08
CA LYS A 220 6.19 -7.26 22.66
C LYS A 220 6.93 -7.90 23.82
N GLU A 221 6.26 -8.73 24.57
CA GLU A 221 6.81 -9.48 25.69
C GLU A 221 7.58 -10.73 25.24
N GLY A 222 7.59 -11.01 23.93
CA GLY A 222 8.28 -12.17 23.35
C GLY A 222 7.59 -13.50 23.60
N HIS A 223 6.32 -13.49 23.97
CA HIS A 223 5.54 -14.70 24.26
C HIS A 223 4.72 -15.19 23.06
N TYR A 224 4.51 -14.34 22.06
CA TYR A 224 3.76 -14.68 20.86
C TYR A 224 4.55 -15.61 19.95
N ILE A 225 3.93 -16.68 19.48
CA ILE A 225 4.54 -17.63 18.54
C ILE A 225 3.98 -17.34 17.13
N LYS A 226 4.85 -16.90 16.20
CA LYS A 226 4.48 -16.60 14.81
C LYS A 226 4.21 -17.86 13.96
N VAL A 227 4.78 -19.00 14.34
CA VAL A 227 4.72 -20.22 13.54
C VAL A 227 3.66 -21.17 14.10
N TRP A 228 2.62 -21.46 13.32
CA TRP A 228 1.54 -22.37 13.67
C TRP A 228 1.53 -23.54 12.68
N ASN A 229 1.69 -24.77 13.18
CA ASN A 229 1.74 -25.99 12.36
C ASN A 229 2.76 -25.92 11.21
N GLY A 230 3.89 -25.25 11.42
CA GLY A 230 4.96 -25.09 10.42
C GLY A 230 4.78 -23.95 9.43
N ASN A 231 3.70 -23.17 9.53
CA ASN A 231 3.47 -21.99 8.71
C ASN A 231 3.53 -20.72 9.54
N GLU A 232 4.14 -19.67 9.02
CA GLU A 232 4.05 -18.35 9.61
C GLU A 232 2.66 -17.74 9.44
N ASP A 233 2.25 -16.96 10.42
CA ASP A 233 0.97 -16.23 10.46
C ASP A 233 1.03 -14.90 9.68
N ASN A 234 1.58 -14.90 8.48
CA ASN A 234 1.74 -13.70 7.63
C ASN A 234 0.55 -13.46 6.73
#